data_b8ed00f57606e58298bdf1f023bd5883
#
_entry.id   b8ed00f57606e58298bdf1f023bd5883
#
_cell.length_a   1.000
_cell.length_b   1.000
_cell.length_c   1.000
_cell.angle_alpha   90.00
_cell.angle_beta   90.00
_cell.angle_gamma   90.00
#
_symmetry.space_group_name_H-M   'P 1'
#
loop_
_entity.id
_entity.type
_entity.pdbx_description
1 polymer ?
#
loop_
_entity_poly.entity_id
_entity_poly.type
_entity_poly.pdbx_seq_one_letter_code
_entity_poly.pdbx_strand_id
1 'polypeptide(L)'
;KDGSKAIAMWKSDDLVNWSDEILLQFDDDNLGCFWAPGIFFDDESGEYVVHWSSSNKNDDYSGLAIYYSVTKDFEKFSKPKLFCKKTDSELLDSFLYKSNGTYHFFVKSADNPKAVIHETSQSLYGPYERDIFFDEQMASLEKCNTYEAPMVYTLSDKKICLMLDFYGCEKEDMGYVPFVMESLDSINLKCSKEKFTFPYKFKHGVVMEITGDEYERIKKHKWINKK
;
A
#
# COMPACT_ATOMS: atom_id res chain seq x y z
N LYS A 1 -16.76 -12.29 0.16
CA LYS A 1 -16.26 -11.71 -1.09
C LYS A 1 -15.37 -12.72 -1.77
N ASP A 2 -15.49 -12.89 -3.07
CA ASP A 2 -14.60 -13.69 -3.88
C ASP A 2 -13.96 -12.86 -5.00
N GLY A 3 -12.88 -13.35 -5.58
CA GLY A 3 -12.13 -12.66 -6.62
C GLY A 3 -10.95 -13.51 -7.09
N SER A 4 -9.99 -12.89 -7.76
CA SER A 4 -8.77 -13.59 -8.14
C SER A 4 -8.07 -14.17 -6.92
N LYS A 5 -7.65 -15.42 -7.01
CA LYS A 5 -6.84 -16.12 -6.01
C LYS A 5 -5.35 -16.17 -6.43
N ALA A 6 -4.94 -15.19 -7.20
CA ALA A 6 -3.55 -15.02 -7.62
C ALA A 6 -3.19 -13.54 -7.64
N ILE A 7 -1.92 -13.25 -7.37
CA ILE A 7 -1.31 -11.93 -7.54
C ILE A 7 -0.47 -11.98 -8.82
N ALA A 8 -0.72 -11.06 -9.74
CA ALA A 8 0.09 -10.93 -10.94
C ALA A 8 1.41 -10.21 -10.60
N MET A 9 2.52 -10.75 -11.06
CA MET A 9 3.87 -10.21 -10.83
C MET A 9 4.64 -10.16 -12.15
N TRP A 10 5.45 -9.13 -12.30
CA TRP A 10 6.47 -8.99 -13.33
C TRP A 10 7.81 -8.67 -12.68
N LYS A 11 8.90 -9.14 -13.24
CA LYS A 11 10.27 -8.88 -12.79
C LYS A 11 11.04 -8.11 -13.85
N SER A 12 11.89 -7.19 -13.42
CA SER A 12 12.81 -6.46 -14.30
C SER A 12 14.12 -6.16 -13.55
N ASP A 13 15.24 -6.34 -14.24
CA ASP A 13 16.56 -5.99 -13.73
C ASP A 13 17.00 -4.58 -14.18
N ASP A 14 16.23 -3.94 -15.07
CA ASP A 14 16.62 -2.68 -15.70
C ASP A 14 15.47 -1.66 -15.82
N LEU A 15 14.29 -1.97 -15.30
CA LEU A 15 13.06 -1.16 -15.32
C LEU A 15 12.50 -0.87 -16.73
N VAL A 16 13.03 -1.54 -17.75
CA VAL A 16 12.67 -1.34 -19.16
C VAL A 16 12.21 -2.65 -19.78
N ASN A 17 12.97 -3.71 -19.57
CA ASN A 17 12.64 -5.04 -20.01
C ASN A 17 12.02 -5.83 -18.86
N TRP A 18 10.79 -6.27 -19.05
CA TRP A 18 10.00 -6.96 -18.04
C TRP A 18 9.77 -8.41 -18.44
N SER A 19 9.74 -9.30 -17.45
CA SER A 19 9.38 -10.71 -17.67
C SER A 19 7.96 -10.83 -18.22
N ASP A 20 7.61 -12.02 -18.70
CA ASP A 20 6.21 -12.43 -18.83
C ASP A 20 5.51 -12.38 -17.48
N GLU A 21 4.17 -12.34 -17.51
CA GLU A 21 3.34 -12.37 -16.31
C GLU A 21 3.58 -13.67 -15.52
N ILE A 22 3.79 -13.53 -14.23
CA ILE A 22 3.90 -14.62 -13.26
C ILE A 22 2.70 -14.52 -12.32
N LEU A 23 1.90 -15.57 -12.24
CA LEU A 23 0.79 -15.64 -11.29
C LEU A 23 1.27 -16.29 -10.00
N LEU A 24 1.38 -15.49 -8.93
CA LEU A 24 1.68 -15.99 -7.59
C LEU A 24 0.41 -16.59 -7.01
N GLN A 25 0.47 -17.87 -6.69
CA GLN A 25 -0.59 -18.62 -6.01
C GLN A 25 -0.10 -19.01 -4.63
N PHE A 26 -0.96 -18.89 -3.63
CA PHE A 26 -0.65 -19.23 -2.24
C PHE A 26 -1.47 -20.45 -1.83
N ASP A 27 -0.83 -21.34 -1.07
CA ASP A 27 -1.40 -22.60 -0.60
C ASP A 27 -2.35 -22.35 0.59
N ASP A 28 -3.51 -21.75 0.31
CA ASP A 28 -4.61 -21.61 1.27
C ASP A 28 -5.97 -21.47 0.56
N ASP A 29 -6.70 -22.59 0.49
CA ASP A 29 -8.03 -22.65 -0.13
C ASP A 29 -9.12 -21.89 0.64
N ASN A 30 -8.84 -21.45 1.87
CA ASN A 30 -9.81 -20.72 2.68
C ASN A 30 -9.87 -19.24 2.33
N LEU A 31 -8.84 -18.70 1.65
CA LEU A 31 -8.83 -17.30 1.25
C LEU A 31 -9.73 -17.07 0.02
N GLY A 32 -10.57 -16.04 0.08
CA GLY A 32 -11.57 -15.77 -0.95
C GLY A 32 -11.08 -14.89 -2.10
N CYS A 33 -10.08 -14.04 -1.86
CA CYS A 33 -9.53 -13.12 -2.84
C CYS A 33 -8.15 -12.63 -2.44
N PHE A 34 -7.41 -12.06 -3.40
CA PHE A 34 -6.10 -11.42 -3.18
C PHE A 34 -6.18 -10.00 -3.77
N TRP A 35 -6.64 -9.03 -2.95
CA TRP A 35 -6.85 -7.67 -3.41
C TRP A 35 -5.80 -6.72 -2.84
N ALA A 36 -5.47 -5.69 -3.64
CA ALA A 36 -4.56 -4.62 -3.27
C ALA A 36 -3.25 -5.14 -2.65
N PRO A 37 -2.47 -5.97 -3.36
CA PRO A 37 -1.21 -6.48 -2.82
C PRO A 37 -0.20 -5.36 -2.62
N GLY A 38 0.53 -5.45 -1.50
CA GLY A 38 1.67 -4.61 -1.17
C GLY A 38 2.90 -5.45 -0.85
N ILE A 39 4.07 -4.84 -0.92
CA ILE A 39 5.35 -5.47 -0.58
C ILE A 39 6.09 -4.57 0.40
N PHE A 40 6.59 -5.17 1.46
CA PHE A 40 7.48 -4.53 2.42
C PHE A 40 8.76 -5.37 2.57
N PHE A 41 9.93 -4.76 2.44
CA PHE A 41 11.20 -5.43 2.74
C PHE A 41 11.57 -5.20 4.20
N ASP A 42 11.70 -6.29 4.94
CA ASP A 42 12.15 -6.25 6.33
C ASP A 42 13.67 -6.43 6.36
N ASP A 43 14.37 -5.36 6.69
CA ASP A 43 15.85 -5.31 6.76
C ASP A 43 16.42 -6.13 7.93
N GLU A 44 15.60 -6.44 8.94
CA GLU A 44 16.04 -7.25 10.09
C GLU A 44 16.08 -8.74 9.75
N SER A 45 15.08 -9.26 9.07
CA SER A 45 15.01 -10.67 8.64
C SER A 45 15.64 -10.93 7.27
N GLY A 46 15.77 -9.88 6.44
CA GLY A 46 16.17 -10.00 5.04
C GLY A 46 15.10 -10.66 4.17
N GLU A 47 13.84 -10.55 4.56
CA GLU A 47 12.69 -11.13 3.86
C GLU A 47 11.75 -10.05 3.32
N TYR A 48 11.06 -10.36 2.25
CA TYR A 48 9.94 -9.56 1.76
C TYR A 48 8.64 -10.06 2.38
N VAL A 49 7.85 -9.14 2.91
CA VAL A 49 6.48 -9.38 3.35
C VAL A 49 5.55 -8.95 2.22
N VAL A 50 4.92 -9.91 1.58
CA VAL A 50 3.86 -9.66 0.60
C VAL A 50 2.54 -9.73 1.34
N HIS A 51 1.77 -8.66 1.35
CA HIS A 51 0.50 -8.56 2.07
C HIS A 51 -0.64 -8.15 1.13
N TRP A 52 -1.87 -8.52 1.49
CA TRP A 52 -3.06 -8.26 0.68
C TRP A 52 -4.32 -8.30 1.52
N SER A 53 -5.42 -7.79 0.98
CA SER A 53 -6.74 -7.91 1.57
C SER A 53 -7.43 -9.19 1.10
N SER A 54 -7.98 -9.95 2.01
CA SER A 54 -8.73 -11.18 1.72
C SER A 54 -9.89 -11.41 2.67
N SER A 55 -10.96 -12.00 2.16
CA SER A 55 -11.98 -12.66 2.96
C SER A 55 -11.57 -14.10 3.28
N ASN A 56 -12.22 -14.74 4.27
CA ASN A 56 -11.90 -16.09 4.69
C ASN A 56 -13.15 -16.96 4.81
N LYS A 57 -13.05 -18.21 4.38
CA LYS A 57 -14.11 -19.21 4.46
C LYS A 57 -14.62 -19.45 5.89
N ASN A 58 -13.72 -19.37 6.88
CA ASN A 58 -14.08 -19.57 8.28
C ASN A 58 -15.05 -18.50 8.82
N ASP A 59 -15.15 -17.36 8.13
CA ASP A 59 -16.08 -16.27 8.40
C ASP A 59 -17.18 -16.18 7.34
N ASP A 60 -17.48 -17.26 6.63
CA ASP A 60 -18.41 -17.29 5.48
C ASP A 60 -18.11 -16.22 4.40
N TYR A 61 -16.82 -15.88 4.25
CA TYR A 61 -16.33 -14.79 3.41
C TYR A 61 -16.93 -13.41 3.72
N SER A 62 -17.32 -13.19 4.97
CA SER A 62 -18.00 -11.99 5.46
C SER A 62 -17.00 -10.91 5.82
N GLY A 63 -16.40 -10.22 5.06
CA GLY A 63 -15.49 -9.14 5.42
C GLY A 63 -14.08 -9.39 4.90
N LEU A 64 -13.28 -8.35 4.95
CA LEU A 64 -11.89 -8.37 4.51
C LEU A 64 -10.96 -8.12 5.70
N ALA A 65 -9.89 -8.88 5.75
CA ALA A 65 -8.78 -8.72 6.68
C ALA A 65 -7.47 -8.68 5.90
N ILE A 66 -6.39 -8.21 6.50
CA ILE A 66 -5.07 -8.20 5.88
C ILE A 66 -4.36 -9.50 6.22
N TYR A 67 -3.91 -10.18 5.17
CA TYR A 67 -3.09 -11.38 5.21
C TYR A 67 -1.71 -11.09 4.66
N TYR A 68 -0.74 -11.96 4.95
CA TYR A 68 0.61 -11.86 4.43
C TYR A 68 1.25 -13.22 4.22
N SER A 69 2.27 -13.24 3.41
CA SER A 69 3.23 -14.32 3.22
C SER A 69 4.63 -13.73 3.12
N VAL A 70 5.65 -14.47 3.52
CA VAL A 70 7.04 -14.02 3.43
C VAL A 70 7.80 -14.81 2.35
N THR A 71 8.76 -14.13 1.72
CA THR A 71 9.63 -14.69 0.70
C THR A 71 10.98 -13.99 0.70
N LYS A 72 12.03 -14.70 0.23
CA LYS A 72 13.35 -14.11 -0.02
C LYS A 72 13.65 -13.88 -1.50
N ASP A 73 12.94 -14.57 -2.37
CA ASP A 73 13.29 -14.70 -3.78
C ASP A 73 12.10 -14.53 -4.75
N PHE A 74 10.89 -14.37 -4.21
CA PHE A 74 9.62 -14.38 -4.96
C PHE A 74 9.37 -15.68 -5.75
N GLU A 75 10.04 -16.77 -5.37
CA GLU A 75 9.84 -18.12 -5.91
C GLU A 75 9.19 -19.02 -4.86
N LYS A 76 9.60 -18.90 -3.61
CA LYS A 76 9.08 -19.67 -2.47
C LYS A 76 8.45 -18.74 -1.46
N PHE A 77 7.22 -19.06 -1.11
CA PHE A 77 6.43 -18.28 -0.16
C PHE A 77 6.08 -19.11 1.07
N SER A 78 6.03 -18.47 2.24
CA SER A 78 5.42 -19.09 3.42
C SER A 78 3.92 -19.29 3.19
N LYS A 79 3.29 -20.16 4.00
CA LYS A 79 1.82 -20.19 4.05
C LYS A 79 1.28 -18.83 4.46
N PRO A 80 0.14 -18.41 3.91
CA PRO A 80 -0.55 -17.19 4.33
C PRO A 80 -0.84 -17.18 5.83
N LYS A 81 -0.67 -16.00 6.44
CA LYS A 81 -0.99 -15.74 7.83
C LYS A 81 -1.84 -14.49 7.94
N LEU A 82 -2.69 -14.43 8.94
CA LEU A 82 -3.43 -13.23 9.28
C LEU A 82 -2.46 -12.16 9.82
N PHE A 83 -2.46 -10.98 9.22
CA PHE A 83 -1.71 -9.82 9.70
C PHE A 83 -2.57 -8.96 10.64
N CYS A 84 -3.74 -8.53 10.16
CA CYS A 84 -4.64 -7.68 10.92
C CYS A 84 -6.10 -7.94 10.53
N LYS A 85 -6.96 -8.02 11.55
CA LYS A 85 -8.42 -8.10 11.40
C LYS A 85 -9.07 -7.17 12.42
N LYS A 86 -10.09 -6.45 12.03
CA LYS A 86 -10.94 -5.66 12.93
C LYS A 86 -12.31 -6.35 13.04
N THR A 87 -12.96 -6.18 14.18
CA THR A 87 -14.28 -6.79 14.44
C THR A 87 -15.43 -5.94 13.90
N ASP A 88 -15.18 -4.66 13.73
CA ASP A 88 -16.16 -3.62 13.39
C ASP A 88 -15.90 -2.95 12.03
N SER A 89 -14.94 -3.46 11.26
CA SER A 89 -14.64 -2.95 9.93
C SER A 89 -13.92 -3.96 9.04
N GLU A 90 -14.20 -3.91 7.75
CA GLU A 90 -13.36 -4.52 6.72
C GLU A 90 -12.09 -3.68 6.49
N LEU A 91 -10.98 -4.35 6.16
CA LEU A 91 -9.70 -3.71 5.90
C LEU A 91 -9.26 -3.92 4.43
N LEU A 92 -8.86 -2.81 3.78
CA LEU A 92 -8.41 -2.79 2.38
C LEU A 92 -7.13 -1.96 2.25
N ASP A 93 -6.42 -2.15 1.14
CA ASP A 93 -5.36 -1.24 0.70
C ASP A 93 -4.34 -0.94 1.80
N SER A 94 -3.71 -1.97 2.34
CA SER A 94 -2.71 -1.79 3.39
C SER A 94 -1.35 -1.34 2.84
N PHE A 95 -0.61 -0.57 3.64
CA PHE A 95 0.75 -0.17 3.37
C PHE A 95 1.60 -0.21 4.64
N LEU A 96 2.77 -0.83 4.55
CA LEU A 96 3.76 -0.92 5.61
C LEU A 96 4.94 0.00 5.31
N TYR A 97 5.40 0.72 6.33
CA TYR A 97 6.57 1.57 6.24
C TYR A 97 7.35 1.52 7.55
N LYS A 98 8.69 1.58 7.51
CA LYS A 98 9.55 1.60 8.69
C LYS A 98 10.32 2.91 8.73
N SER A 99 10.26 3.61 9.86
CA SER A 99 10.99 4.84 10.09
C SER A 99 11.49 4.89 11.53
N ASN A 100 12.77 5.19 11.73
CA ASN A 100 13.38 5.34 13.06
C ASN A 100 13.11 4.15 14.01
N GLY A 101 13.09 2.92 13.48
CA GLY A 101 12.82 1.70 14.26
C GLY A 101 11.35 1.45 14.55
N THR A 102 10.43 2.34 14.15
CA THR A 102 8.99 2.19 14.30
C THR A 102 8.39 1.69 12.99
N TYR A 103 7.54 0.67 13.07
CA TYR A 103 6.72 0.19 11.97
C TYR A 103 5.41 0.97 11.93
N HIS A 104 5.09 1.51 10.78
CA HIS A 104 3.87 2.26 10.48
C HIS A 104 2.99 1.41 9.56
N PHE A 105 1.77 1.19 9.96
CA PHE A 105 0.78 0.46 9.21
C PHE A 105 -0.38 1.38 8.86
N PHE A 106 -0.54 1.65 7.58
CA PHE A 106 -1.67 2.40 7.04
C PHE A 106 -2.61 1.43 6.35
N VAL A 107 -3.89 1.59 6.56
CA VAL A 107 -4.89 0.71 5.93
C VAL A 107 -6.23 1.42 5.77
N LYS A 108 -6.94 1.15 4.70
CA LYS A 108 -8.32 1.61 4.55
C LYS A 108 -9.23 0.78 5.44
N SER A 109 -9.93 1.44 6.35
CA SER A 109 -11.07 0.91 7.08
C SER A 109 -12.36 1.25 6.31
N ALA A 110 -13.18 0.26 6.02
CA ALA A 110 -14.37 0.44 5.18
C ALA A 110 -15.58 0.97 5.95
N ASP A 111 -15.62 0.76 7.27
CA ASP A 111 -16.81 0.99 8.08
C ASP A 111 -16.56 1.93 9.26
N ASN A 112 -15.82 1.50 10.27
CA ASN A 112 -15.68 2.23 11.55
C ASN A 112 -14.22 2.44 11.96
N PRO A 113 -13.67 3.65 11.75
CA PRO A 113 -14.21 4.73 10.94
C PRO A 113 -14.12 4.38 9.45
N LYS A 114 -14.97 4.95 8.62
CA LYS A 114 -14.85 4.84 7.17
C LYS A 114 -13.78 5.82 6.67
N ALA A 115 -12.51 5.46 6.84
CA ALA A 115 -11.35 6.30 6.51
C ALA A 115 -10.09 5.44 6.35
N VAL A 116 -9.01 6.04 5.87
CA VAL A 116 -7.67 5.48 6.10
C VAL A 116 -7.33 5.66 7.58
N ILE A 117 -6.74 4.63 8.15
CA ILE A 117 -6.27 4.62 9.54
C ILE A 117 -4.78 4.37 9.58
N HIS A 118 -4.14 4.84 10.65
CA HIS A 118 -2.73 4.65 10.92
C HIS A 118 -2.53 4.00 12.28
N GLU A 119 -1.65 3.01 12.32
CA GLU A 119 -1.26 2.30 13.54
C GLU A 119 0.26 2.14 13.57
N THR A 120 0.84 2.10 14.75
CA THR A 120 2.30 1.98 14.93
C THR A 120 2.68 0.82 15.83
N SER A 121 3.88 0.27 15.63
CA SER A 121 4.44 -0.81 16.45
C SER A 121 5.96 -0.75 16.48
N GLN A 122 6.56 -1.31 17.53
CA GLN A 122 8.00 -1.59 17.60
C GLN A 122 8.37 -2.94 16.98
N SER A 123 7.39 -3.72 16.55
CA SER A 123 7.56 -5.02 15.91
C SER A 123 6.75 -5.10 14.62
N LEU A 124 7.33 -5.68 13.56
CA LEU A 124 6.68 -5.83 12.26
C LEU A 124 5.29 -6.51 12.35
N TYR A 125 5.16 -7.48 13.21
CA TYR A 125 3.90 -8.24 13.37
C TYR A 125 3.06 -7.79 14.56
N GLY A 126 3.34 -6.60 15.11
CA GLY A 126 2.59 -6.01 16.19
C GLY A 126 2.99 -6.45 17.61
N PRO A 127 2.19 -6.12 18.62
CA PRO A 127 0.89 -5.45 18.52
C PRO A 127 1.02 -4.03 17.98
N TYR A 128 0.03 -3.59 17.20
CA TYR A 128 -0.07 -2.25 16.67
C TYR A 128 -1.00 -1.39 17.53
N GLU A 129 -0.58 -0.14 17.77
CA GLU A 129 -1.36 0.86 18.51
C GLU A 129 -1.92 1.89 17.54
N ARG A 130 -3.20 2.23 17.73
CA ARG A 130 -3.92 3.19 16.90
C ARG A 130 -3.40 4.62 17.12
N ASP A 131 -3.08 5.32 16.05
CA ASP A 131 -2.76 6.74 16.07
C ASP A 131 -4.04 7.59 16.02
N ILE A 132 -4.52 7.98 17.20
CA ILE A 132 -5.74 8.80 17.34
C ILE A 132 -5.54 10.21 16.76
N PHE A 133 -4.33 10.74 16.82
CA PHE A 133 -4.05 12.05 16.22
C PHE A 133 -4.20 12.01 14.69
N PHE A 134 -3.75 10.93 14.06
CA PHE A 134 -3.99 10.72 12.62
C PHE A 134 -5.49 10.65 12.30
N ASP A 135 -6.29 9.98 13.13
CA ASP A 135 -7.73 9.91 12.95
C ASP A 135 -8.39 11.29 12.99
N GLU A 136 -7.96 12.15 13.93
CA GLU A 136 -8.43 13.53 14.03
C GLU A 136 -8.07 14.34 12.78
N GLN A 137 -6.84 14.19 12.28
CA GLN A 137 -6.39 14.81 11.04
C GLN A 137 -7.23 14.33 9.84
N MET A 138 -7.43 13.03 9.72
CA MET A 138 -8.27 12.45 8.65
C MET A 138 -9.70 12.98 8.73
N ALA A 139 -10.30 13.02 9.92
CA ALA A 139 -11.67 13.51 10.12
C ALA A 139 -11.83 14.99 9.72
N SER A 140 -10.74 15.77 9.74
CA SER A 140 -10.75 17.18 9.32
C SER A 140 -10.74 17.37 7.80
N LEU A 141 -10.41 16.33 7.04
CA LEU A 141 -10.40 16.40 5.58
C LEU A 141 -11.84 16.36 5.04
N GLU A 142 -12.10 17.18 4.05
CA GLU A 142 -13.37 17.10 3.29
C GLU A 142 -13.49 15.72 2.65
N LYS A 143 -14.63 15.07 2.83
CA LYS A 143 -14.93 13.73 2.29
C LYS A 143 -13.88 12.68 2.70
N CYS A 144 -13.44 12.70 3.95
CA CYS A 144 -12.40 11.81 4.50
C CYS A 144 -12.67 10.31 4.23
N ASN A 145 -13.94 9.91 4.10
CA ASN A 145 -14.36 8.56 3.79
C ASN A 145 -14.06 8.10 2.35
N THR A 146 -13.63 9.01 1.49
CA THR A 146 -13.33 8.74 0.07
C THR A 146 -11.84 8.72 -0.25
N TYR A 147 -10.97 8.64 0.76
CA TYR A 147 -9.55 8.35 0.60
C TYR A 147 -9.29 6.86 0.79
N GLU A 148 -8.38 6.31 0.01
CA GLU A 148 -7.95 4.90 0.05
C GLU A 148 -6.48 4.76 -0.40
N ALA A 149 -5.98 3.53 -0.56
CA ALA A 149 -4.66 3.19 -1.11
C ALA A 149 -3.52 4.06 -0.55
N PRO A 150 -3.28 4.08 0.76
CA PRO A 150 -2.19 4.83 1.35
C PRO A 150 -0.84 4.36 0.81
N MET A 151 0.08 5.31 0.61
CA MET A 151 1.46 5.05 0.24
C MET A 151 2.37 6.09 0.88
N VAL A 152 3.49 5.66 1.42
CA VAL A 152 4.50 6.53 2.05
C VAL A 152 5.84 6.37 1.38
N TYR A 153 6.54 7.46 1.15
CA TYR A 153 7.93 7.46 0.69
C TYR A 153 8.69 8.69 1.18
N THR A 154 10.02 8.58 1.16
CA THR A 154 10.92 9.67 1.54
C THR A 154 11.27 10.50 0.30
N LEU A 155 11.13 11.82 0.40
CA LEU A 155 11.57 12.77 -0.62
C LEU A 155 13.10 12.99 -0.56
N SER A 156 13.66 13.56 -1.62
CA SER A 156 15.11 13.86 -1.70
C SER A 156 15.59 14.84 -0.62
N ASP A 157 14.73 15.72 -0.13
CA ASP A 157 14.98 16.63 0.99
C ASP A 157 14.76 15.99 2.38
N LYS A 158 14.58 14.66 2.42
CA LYS A 158 14.34 13.83 3.61
C LYS A 158 12.97 13.98 4.27
N LYS A 159 12.09 14.78 3.71
CA LYS A 159 10.71 14.85 4.16
C LYS A 159 9.95 13.58 3.77
N ILE A 160 8.89 13.32 4.50
CA ILE A 160 7.99 12.21 4.22
C ILE A 160 6.82 12.72 3.37
N CYS A 161 6.47 11.95 2.35
CA CYS A 161 5.25 12.15 1.59
C CYS A 161 4.32 10.96 1.84
N LEU A 162 3.17 11.23 2.46
CA LEU A 162 2.03 10.31 2.45
C LEU A 162 1.15 10.66 1.26
N MET A 163 0.81 9.68 0.46
CA MET A 163 -0.16 9.81 -0.63
C MET A 163 -1.39 8.99 -0.34
N LEU A 164 -2.56 9.57 -0.55
CA LEU A 164 -3.86 8.91 -0.44
C LEU A 164 -4.61 9.08 -1.76
N ASP A 165 -5.17 8.00 -2.29
CA ASP A 165 -6.01 8.06 -3.49
C ASP A 165 -7.39 8.62 -3.13
N PHE A 166 -7.77 9.72 -3.76
CA PHE A 166 -9.02 10.41 -3.53
C PHE A 166 -9.99 10.16 -4.68
N TYR A 167 -11.17 9.61 -4.35
CA TYR A 167 -12.25 9.32 -5.31
C TYR A 167 -13.55 10.08 -5.02
N GLY A 168 -13.50 11.07 -4.11
CA GLY A 168 -14.66 11.87 -3.68
C GLY A 168 -15.04 13.02 -4.62
N CYS A 169 -14.57 13.01 -5.88
CA CYS A 169 -14.77 14.06 -6.87
C CYS A 169 -15.22 13.47 -8.22
N GLU A 170 -15.38 14.31 -9.23
CA GLU A 170 -15.62 13.86 -10.60
C GLU A 170 -14.45 12.99 -11.10
N LYS A 171 -14.76 12.04 -11.97
CA LYS A 171 -13.80 11.04 -12.45
C LYS A 171 -12.51 11.65 -13.02
N GLU A 172 -12.62 12.85 -13.58
CA GLU A 172 -11.52 13.61 -14.14
C GLU A 172 -10.49 14.07 -13.11
N ASP A 173 -10.93 14.30 -11.87
CA ASP A 173 -10.11 14.84 -10.77
C ASP A 173 -9.68 13.80 -9.73
N MET A 174 -10.10 12.52 -9.91
CA MET A 174 -9.70 11.42 -9.05
C MET A 174 -8.20 11.17 -9.14
N GLY A 175 -7.58 10.74 -8.07
CA GLY A 175 -6.20 10.30 -8.03
C GLY A 175 -5.50 10.61 -6.71
N TYR A 176 -4.20 10.43 -6.68
CA TYR A 176 -3.41 10.65 -5.47
C TYR A 176 -3.35 12.11 -5.04
N VAL A 177 -3.55 12.30 -3.74
CA VAL A 177 -3.37 13.57 -3.03
C VAL A 177 -2.15 13.43 -2.12
N PRO A 178 -1.10 14.24 -2.32
CA PRO A 178 0.12 14.21 -1.51
C PRO A 178 -0.02 15.07 -0.25
N PHE A 179 0.50 14.56 0.86
CA PHE A 179 0.65 15.24 2.14
C PHE A 179 2.13 15.17 2.55
N VAL A 180 2.83 16.30 2.48
CA VAL A 180 4.25 16.38 2.81
C VAL A 180 4.45 16.88 4.23
N MET A 181 5.25 16.14 5.00
CA MET A 181 5.53 16.42 6.41
C MET A 181 7.00 16.16 6.76
N GLU A 182 7.46 16.67 7.88
CA GLU A 182 8.85 16.49 8.32
C GLU A 182 9.12 15.06 8.80
N SER A 183 8.16 14.43 9.50
CA SER A 183 8.25 13.04 9.95
C SER A 183 6.86 12.45 10.18
N LEU A 184 6.77 11.12 10.32
CA LEU A 184 5.54 10.43 10.73
C LEU A 184 5.24 10.56 12.23
N ASP A 185 6.18 11.06 13.04
CA ASP A 185 5.93 11.37 14.46
C ASP A 185 5.14 12.67 14.63
N SER A 186 5.02 13.48 13.58
CA SER A 186 4.30 14.75 13.55
C SER A 186 3.43 14.86 12.29
N ILE A 187 2.50 13.93 12.13
CA ILE A 187 1.63 13.87 10.96
C ILE A 187 0.83 15.15 10.80
N ASN A 188 0.83 15.70 9.60
CA ASN A 188 0.05 16.87 9.21
C ASN A 188 -0.55 16.64 7.83
N LEU A 189 -1.85 16.44 7.77
CA LEU A 189 -2.58 16.18 6.52
C LEU A 189 -2.96 17.48 5.80
N LYS A 190 -2.00 18.39 5.67
CA LYS A 190 -2.14 19.55 4.79
C LYS A 190 -1.79 19.15 3.36
N CYS A 191 -2.77 19.26 2.46
CA CYS A 191 -2.59 18.94 1.05
C CYS A 191 -1.43 19.75 0.45
N SER A 192 -0.54 19.06 -0.27
CA SER A 192 0.66 19.62 -0.91
C SER A 192 0.61 19.46 -2.44
N LYS A 193 -0.59 19.39 -3.03
CA LYS A 193 -0.81 19.10 -4.45
C LYS A 193 -0.08 20.08 -5.38
N GLU A 194 0.10 21.32 -4.98
CA GLU A 194 0.82 22.35 -5.72
C GLU A 194 2.33 22.05 -5.93
N LYS A 195 2.89 21.14 -5.14
CA LYS A 195 4.30 20.71 -5.25
C LYS A 195 4.52 19.54 -6.19
N PHE A 196 3.45 18.97 -6.72
CA PHE A 196 3.48 17.74 -7.50
C PHE A 196 2.83 17.94 -8.86
N THR A 197 3.39 17.29 -9.86
CA THR A 197 2.79 17.19 -11.20
C THR A 197 2.72 15.71 -11.57
N PHE A 198 1.53 15.23 -11.79
CA PHE A 198 1.30 13.88 -12.29
C PHE A 198 0.95 13.94 -13.78
N PRO A 199 1.50 13.04 -14.61
CA PRO A 199 1.30 13.07 -16.06
C PRO A 199 -0.15 12.78 -16.47
N TYR A 200 -0.91 12.11 -15.63
CA TYR A 200 -2.34 11.79 -15.78
C TYR A 200 -2.90 11.26 -14.45
N LYS A 201 -4.14 10.81 -14.46
CA LYS A 201 -4.86 10.27 -13.29
C LYS A 201 -4.13 9.06 -12.70
N PHE A 202 -3.28 9.33 -11.76
CA PHE A 202 -2.46 8.32 -11.10
C PHE A 202 -3.20 7.80 -9.87
N LYS A 203 -3.45 6.48 -9.85
CA LYS A 203 -4.22 5.78 -8.82
C LYS A 203 -3.50 4.48 -8.43
N HIS A 204 -3.66 4.09 -7.16
CA HIS A 204 -3.20 2.82 -6.62
C HIS A 204 -1.82 2.38 -7.13
N GLY A 205 -0.78 3.04 -6.67
CA GLY A 205 0.58 2.75 -7.07
C GLY A 205 1.55 2.90 -5.91
N VAL A 206 2.83 2.72 -6.22
CA VAL A 206 3.93 2.97 -5.28
C VAL A 206 4.97 3.87 -5.92
N VAL A 207 5.72 4.59 -5.08
CA VAL A 207 6.90 5.36 -5.51
C VAL A 207 8.13 4.59 -5.08
N MET A 208 9.05 4.42 -6.00
CA MET A 208 10.32 3.76 -5.80
C MET A 208 11.45 4.73 -6.15
N GLU A 209 12.47 4.79 -5.30
CA GLU A 209 13.70 5.51 -5.62
C GLU A 209 14.46 4.77 -6.73
N ILE A 210 14.92 5.52 -7.71
CA ILE A 210 15.74 5.01 -8.82
C ILE A 210 17.03 5.82 -8.95
N THR A 211 18.07 5.22 -9.50
CA THR A 211 19.33 5.87 -9.80
C THR A 211 19.22 6.78 -11.02
N GLY A 212 20.17 7.71 -11.19
CA GLY A 212 20.26 8.55 -12.39
C GLY A 212 20.40 7.73 -13.69
N ASP A 213 21.15 6.63 -13.63
CA ASP A 213 21.35 5.74 -14.79
C ASP A 213 20.06 5.00 -15.18
N GLU A 214 19.28 4.54 -14.19
CA GLU A 214 17.96 3.95 -14.43
C GLU A 214 17.00 4.98 -15.02
N TYR A 215 16.97 6.19 -14.48
CA TYR A 215 16.17 7.28 -15.03
C TYR A 215 16.49 7.56 -16.49
N GLU A 216 17.78 7.72 -16.84
CA GLU A 216 18.20 7.95 -18.21
C GLU A 216 17.88 6.77 -19.15
N ARG A 217 17.91 5.53 -18.64
CA ARG A 217 17.52 4.33 -19.38
C ARG A 217 16.03 4.34 -19.69
N ILE A 218 15.18 4.56 -18.67
CA ILE A 218 13.72 4.65 -18.82
C ILE A 218 13.35 5.75 -19.82
N LYS A 219 13.98 6.93 -19.70
CA LYS A 219 13.71 8.09 -20.54
C LYS A 219 14.07 7.86 -22.01
N LYS A 220 15.14 7.12 -22.29
CA LYS A 220 15.58 6.78 -23.67
C LYS A 220 14.78 5.65 -24.28
N HIS A 221 14.09 4.87 -23.49
CA HIS A 221 13.30 3.73 -23.98
C HIS A 221 12.08 4.21 -24.77
N LYS A 222 11.89 3.61 -25.95
CA LYS A 222 10.70 3.84 -26.77
C LYS A 222 9.58 2.92 -26.30
N TRP A 223 8.73 3.41 -25.43
CA TRP A 223 7.56 2.66 -24.99
C TRP A 223 6.60 2.44 -26.15
N ILE A 224 6.34 1.18 -26.47
CA ILE A 224 5.36 0.84 -27.50
C ILE A 224 3.98 0.96 -26.86
N ASN A 225 3.25 2.02 -27.23
CA ASN A 225 1.84 2.12 -26.90
C ASN A 225 1.09 1.04 -27.70
N LYS A 226 0.92 -0.17 -27.13
CA LYS A 226 -0.09 -1.10 -27.62
C LYS A 226 -1.46 -0.47 -27.32
N LYS A 227 -2.11 0.06 -28.36
CA LYS A 227 -3.51 0.51 -28.31
C LYS A 227 -4.43 -0.67 -28.06
#